data_721f10176a95ba1d0c614edbe5a3bb96
#
_entry.id   721f10176a95ba1d0c614edbe5a3bb96
#
_cell.length_a   1.000
_cell.length_b   1.000
_cell.length_c   1.000
_cell.angle_alpha   90.00
_cell.angle_beta   90.00
_cell.angle_gamma   90.00
#
_symmetry.space_group_name_H-M   'P 1'
#
loop_
_entity.id
_entity.type
_entity.pdbx_description
1 polymer ?
#
loop_
_entity_poly.entity_id
_entity_poly.type
_entity_poly.pdbx_seq_one_letter_code
_entity_poly.pdbx_strand_id
1 'polypeptide(L)'
;MNMPVSIESDIGLTDRDREQLEKLANALSAKDALWASGFLAGVAHARLRDSEVEGLESHSIKASPAVDTTLTILYASETGNAAALAHRIESQALGLGIKAVARDLATYKPRFLKDERAIILISSTHGEGEPPEPAKGFFEFIRGRKAPKLDGMRFAVLALGDSTYEFFCEAAKVLDLRLEELGAERFHERVDCDVDYDDAAETWIEQALKKHRAELARQGAGSDKISLAQATNASYLSAYDKHHPLAATVFDNLILTGRGSTKETRHIEFSIDEHALQFLPGDALGILPRNDPDLINQILDQTEFTGSEVIALKKNDTSLSEALAKNFEITTLTPKFLKNWAELTNAIELQALVEGNDRKALTTYLNENHIIDVITRYPVKGLEATQLVDALRGLQPRLYSISSSKRAFPDEIHITVSSVRYALHDIMRKGVASCFLADRIKPGDVVPL
;
A
#
# COMPACT_ATOMS: atom_id res chain seq x y z
N MET A 1 -8.15 -21.36 38.50
CA MET A 1 -9.40 -21.12 39.26
C MET A 1 -10.28 -20.26 38.35
N ASN A 2 -11.27 -20.86 37.65
CA ASN A 2 -12.21 -20.08 36.83
C ASN A 2 -13.17 -19.36 37.80
N MET A 3 -13.14 -18.02 37.80
CA MET A 3 -14.20 -17.26 38.47
C MET A 3 -15.50 -17.44 37.67
N PRO A 4 -16.65 -17.66 38.33
CA PRO A 4 -17.93 -17.76 37.65
C PRO A 4 -18.26 -16.43 36.97
N VAL A 5 -18.71 -16.50 35.70
CA VAL A 5 -19.19 -15.33 34.93
C VAL A 5 -20.58 -14.96 35.50
N SER A 6 -20.76 -13.72 35.93
CA SER A 6 -22.04 -13.13 36.30
C SER A 6 -22.37 -11.96 35.34
N ILE A 7 -23.65 -11.82 34.96
CA ILE A 7 -24.15 -10.76 34.10
C ILE A 7 -24.77 -9.65 34.94
N GLU A 8 -24.29 -8.41 34.77
CA GLU A 8 -24.83 -7.23 35.47
C GLU A 8 -26.31 -6.94 35.10
N SER A 9 -27.08 -6.39 36.03
CA SER A 9 -28.54 -6.32 35.99
C SER A 9 -29.16 -5.35 34.97
N ASP A 10 -28.38 -4.63 34.20
CA ASP A 10 -28.86 -3.48 33.37
C ASP A 10 -29.09 -3.80 31.87
N ILE A 11 -29.10 -5.06 31.46
CA ILE A 11 -29.13 -5.46 30.04
C ILE A 11 -30.55 -5.89 29.59
N GLY A 12 -31.63 -5.39 30.09
CA GLY A 12 -33.00 -5.64 29.55
C GLY A 12 -33.43 -7.11 29.36
N LEU A 13 -32.67 -8.09 29.86
CA LEU A 13 -32.95 -9.52 29.81
C LEU A 13 -33.85 -9.93 30.97
N THR A 14 -34.77 -10.90 30.73
CA THR A 14 -35.51 -11.50 31.81
C THR A 14 -34.58 -12.30 32.75
N ASP A 15 -34.92 -12.45 34.03
CA ASP A 15 -34.10 -13.21 34.98
C ASP A 15 -33.88 -14.65 34.53
N ARG A 16 -34.86 -15.24 33.85
CA ARG A 16 -34.76 -16.59 33.26
C ARG A 16 -33.76 -16.68 32.12
N ASP A 17 -33.73 -15.68 31.23
CA ASP A 17 -32.78 -15.67 30.10
C ASP A 17 -31.35 -15.42 30.58
N ARG A 18 -31.17 -14.58 31.60
CA ARG A 18 -29.91 -14.33 32.25
C ARG A 18 -29.34 -15.61 32.87
N GLU A 19 -30.16 -16.34 33.64
CA GLU A 19 -29.73 -17.60 34.26
C GLU A 19 -29.34 -18.66 33.22
N GLN A 20 -30.03 -18.71 32.08
CA GLN A 20 -29.69 -19.62 30.98
C GLN A 20 -28.36 -19.22 30.30
N LEU A 21 -28.11 -17.92 30.07
CA LEU A 21 -26.87 -17.43 29.49
C LEU A 21 -25.68 -17.66 30.43
N GLU A 22 -25.85 -17.44 31.74
CA GLU A 22 -24.79 -17.71 32.73
C GLU A 22 -24.45 -19.20 32.78
N LYS A 23 -25.45 -20.08 32.75
CA LYS A 23 -25.23 -21.54 32.70
C LYS A 23 -24.48 -21.95 31.43
N LEU A 24 -24.85 -21.39 30.29
CA LEU A 24 -24.20 -21.65 29.01
C LEU A 24 -22.76 -21.15 29.04
N ALA A 25 -22.51 -19.89 29.44
CA ALA A 25 -21.19 -19.29 29.51
C ALA A 25 -20.23 -20.06 30.43
N ASN A 26 -20.73 -20.56 31.55
CA ASN A 26 -19.92 -21.37 32.51
C ASN A 26 -19.69 -22.80 32.04
N ALA A 27 -20.48 -23.34 31.10
CA ALA A 27 -20.36 -24.70 30.56
C ALA A 27 -19.44 -24.78 29.34
N LEU A 28 -19.22 -23.67 28.62
CA LEU A 28 -18.42 -23.64 27.40
C LEU A 28 -16.91 -23.50 27.67
N SER A 29 -16.09 -24.15 26.82
CA SER A 29 -14.66 -23.83 26.77
C SER A 29 -14.46 -22.42 26.18
N ALA A 30 -13.28 -21.79 26.43
CA ALA A 30 -12.98 -20.46 25.87
C ALA A 30 -13.10 -20.41 24.33
N LYS A 31 -12.77 -21.51 23.64
CA LYS A 31 -12.90 -21.63 22.19
C LYS A 31 -14.37 -21.71 21.75
N ASP A 32 -15.17 -22.49 22.46
CA ASP A 32 -16.60 -22.66 22.15
C ASP A 32 -17.40 -21.39 22.50
N ALA A 33 -17.02 -20.69 23.56
CA ALA A 33 -17.60 -19.40 23.94
C ALA A 33 -17.33 -18.31 22.86
N LEU A 34 -16.11 -18.29 22.29
CA LEU A 34 -15.77 -17.38 21.20
C LEU A 34 -16.60 -17.69 19.94
N TRP A 35 -16.77 -18.97 19.60
CA TRP A 35 -17.60 -19.41 18.49
C TRP A 35 -19.08 -19.04 18.72
N ALA A 36 -19.60 -19.31 19.92
CA ALA A 36 -20.98 -19.00 20.29
C ALA A 36 -21.27 -17.49 20.24
N SER A 37 -20.31 -16.64 20.64
CA SER A 37 -20.46 -15.18 20.55
C SER A 37 -20.62 -14.71 19.11
N GLY A 38 -19.82 -15.24 18.18
CA GLY A 38 -19.93 -14.93 16.75
C GLY A 38 -21.26 -15.41 16.16
N PHE A 39 -21.70 -16.60 16.54
CA PHE A 39 -23.00 -17.15 16.11
C PHE A 39 -24.17 -16.29 16.61
N LEU A 40 -24.18 -15.91 17.89
CA LEU A 40 -25.24 -15.07 18.46
C LEU A 40 -25.25 -13.66 17.85
N ALA A 41 -24.09 -13.09 17.58
CA ALA A 41 -23.98 -11.82 16.87
C ALA A 41 -24.58 -11.91 15.44
N GLY A 42 -24.33 -13.01 14.72
CA GLY A 42 -24.91 -13.27 13.41
C GLY A 42 -26.45 -13.42 13.45
N VAL A 43 -26.97 -14.14 14.45
CA VAL A 43 -28.42 -14.30 14.67
C VAL A 43 -29.08 -12.95 15.04
N ALA A 44 -28.43 -12.15 15.89
CA ALA A 44 -28.92 -10.81 16.24
C ALA A 44 -29.00 -9.91 15.00
N HIS A 45 -27.96 -9.92 14.17
CA HIS A 45 -27.93 -9.15 12.93
C HIS A 45 -29.01 -9.58 11.92
N ALA A 46 -29.24 -10.89 11.78
CA ALA A 46 -30.32 -11.41 10.93
C ALA A 46 -31.71 -10.97 11.43
N ARG A 47 -31.97 -11.06 12.75
CA ARG A 47 -33.25 -10.65 13.35
C ARG A 47 -33.51 -9.15 13.31
N LEU A 48 -32.48 -8.33 13.46
CA LEU A 48 -32.59 -6.88 13.30
C LEU A 48 -33.00 -6.50 11.86
N ARG A 49 -32.48 -7.21 10.86
CA ARG A 49 -32.92 -7.04 9.46
C ARG A 49 -34.36 -7.46 9.23
N ASP A 50 -34.83 -8.54 9.87
CA ASP A 50 -36.22 -9.00 9.76
C ASP A 50 -37.21 -8.10 10.50
N SER A 51 -36.79 -7.50 11.64
CA SER A 51 -37.62 -6.57 12.42
C SER A 51 -37.76 -5.18 11.77
N GLU A 52 -36.83 -4.77 10.92
CA GLU A 52 -36.99 -3.54 10.11
C GLU A 52 -38.00 -3.71 8.97
N VAL A 53 -38.35 -4.95 8.61
CA VAL A 53 -39.32 -5.25 7.56
C VAL A 53 -40.76 -5.34 8.11
N GLU A 54 -41.00 -5.67 9.39
CA GLU A 54 -42.34 -5.83 9.96
C GLU A 54 -42.97 -4.55 10.60
N GLY A 55 -42.20 -3.44 10.67
CA GLY A 55 -42.65 -2.21 11.35
C GLY A 55 -43.25 -1.11 10.46
N LEU A 56 -43.45 -1.32 9.16
CA LEU A 56 -43.90 -0.26 8.23
C LEU A 56 -45.11 -0.65 7.40
N GLU A 57 -46.25 -0.94 8.08
CA GLU A 57 -47.56 -0.76 7.43
C GLU A 57 -48.26 0.46 8.03
N SER A 58 -48.42 1.43 7.19
CA SER A 58 -49.34 2.54 7.05
C SER A 58 -48.74 3.94 7.22
N HIS A 59 -48.26 4.51 6.10
CA HIS A 59 -48.70 5.79 5.58
C HIS A 59 -48.03 6.04 4.23
N SER A 60 -48.79 5.86 3.18
CA SER A 60 -48.39 6.03 1.78
C SER A 60 -48.00 7.49 1.51
N ILE A 61 -46.71 7.77 1.64
CA ILE A 61 -46.06 8.79 0.84
C ILE A 61 -45.14 8.02 -0.10
N LYS A 62 -45.41 8.10 -1.41
CA LYS A 62 -44.54 7.54 -2.45
C LYS A 62 -43.17 8.27 -2.34
N ALA A 63 -42.30 7.83 -1.44
CA ALA A 63 -40.91 8.12 -1.50
C ALA A 63 -40.33 7.28 -2.66
N SER A 64 -39.82 7.93 -3.66
CA SER A 64 -38.92 7.34 -4.67
C SER A 64 -37.87 6.49 -3.93
N PRO A 65 -37.50 5.28 -4.39
CA PRO A 65 -36.49 4.48 -3.71
C PRO A 65 -35.24 5.34 -3.56
N ALA A 66 -34.76 5.51 -2.33
CA ALA A 66 -33.53 6.26 -2.06
C ALA A 66 -32.42 5.57 -2.87
N VAL A 67 -31.88 6.28 -3.84
CA VAL A 67 -30.79 5.79 -4.67
C VAL A 67 -29.60 5.59 -3.73
N ASP A 68 -29.08 4.36 -3.63
CA ASP A 68 -27.87 4.12 -2.85
C ASP A 68 -26.71 4.89 -3.51
N THR A 69 -26.21 5.90 -2.81
CA THR A 69 -25.15 6.81 -3.27
C THR A 69 -23.78 6.45 -2.69
N THR A 70 -23.63 5.25 -2.15
CA THR A 70 -22.38 4.77 -1.56
C THR A 70 -21.29 4.68 -2.64
N LEU A 71 -20.13 5.28 -2.36
CA LEU A 71 -18.92 5.10 -3.15
C LEU A 71 -18.21 3.83 -2.68
N THR A 72 -18.14 2.82 -3.52
CA THR A 72 -17.42 1.58 -3.19
C THR A 72 -15.96 1.69 -3.66
N ILE A 73 -15.01 1.50 -2.74
CA ILE A 73 -13.59 1.56 -3.02
C ILE A 73 -13.07 0.12 -3.05
N LEU A 74 -12.79 -0.39 -4.25
CA LEU A 74 -12.29 -1.74 -4.47
C LEU A 74 -10.77 -1.73 -4.58
N TYR A 75 -10.08 -2.61 -3.86
CA TYR A 75 -8.63 -2.66 -3.95
C TYR A 75 -8.09 -4.08 -4.17
N ALA A 76 -6.99 -4.16 -4.93
CA ALA A 76 -6.16 -5.34 -5.12
C ALA A 76 -4.75 -5.04 -4.63
N SER A 77 -4.33 -5.67 -3.53
CA SER A 77 -3.07 -5.38 -2.87
C SER A 77 -2.28 -6.65 -2.60
N GLU A 78 -0.98 -6.64 -2.91
CA GLU A 78 -0.05 -7.71 -2.53
C GLU A 78 0.68 -7.38 -1.22
N THR A 79 1.16 -6.13 -1.11
CA THR A 79 2.04 -5.67 -0.04
C THR A 79 1.39 -4.66 0.90
N GLY A 80 0.07 -4.46 0.78
CA GLY A 80 -0.69 -3.54 1.63
C GLY A 80 -0.83 -2.10 1.10
N ASN A 81 -0.02 -1.66 0.13
CA ASN A 81 -0.04 -0.27 -0.36
C ASN A 81 -1.41 0.14 -0.94
N ALA A 82 -2.01 -0.68 -1.80
CA ALA A 82 -3.33 -0.39 -2.36
C ALA A 82 -4.42 -0.44 -1.29
N ALA A 83 -4.31 -1.32 -0.29
CA ALA A 83 -5.22 -1.37 0.86
C ALA A 83 -5.14 -0.09 1.70
N ALA A 84 -3.94 0.37 2.04
CA ALA A 84 -3.73 1.61 2.79
C ALA A 84 -4.32 2.84 2.07
N LEU A 85 -4.12 2.93 0.75
CA LEU A 85 -4.74 3.98 -0.07
C LEU A 85 -6.26 3.89 -0.09
N ALA A 86 -6.83 2.68 -0.18
CA ALA A 86 -8.28 2.50 -0.17
C ALA A 86 -8.92 2.99 1.13
N HIS A 87 -8.35 2.65 2.27
CA HIS A 87 -8.82 3.12 3.57
C HIS A 87 -8.61 4.63 3.77
N ARG A 88 -7.53 5.18 3.21
CA ARG A 88 -7.32 6.63 3.20
C ARG A 88 -8.40 7.35 2.38
N ILE A 89 -8.75 6.85 1.19
CA ILE A 89 -9.85 7.39 0.38
C ILE A 89 -11.18 7.28 1.11
N GLU A 90 -11.46 6.16 1.75
CA GLU A 90 -12.66 5.95 2.57
C GLU A 90 -12.77 7.01 3.67
N SER A 91 -11.69 7.22 4.42
CA SER A 91 -11.64 8.23 5.49
C SER A 91 -11.84 9.66 4.96
N GLN A 92 -11.15 10.02 3.88
CA GLN A 92 -11.29 11.35 3.25
C GLN A 92 -12.69 11.57 2.68
N ALA A 93 -13.28 10.55 2.03
CA ALA A 93 -14.64 10.60 1.51
C ALA A 93 -15.66 10.85 2.63
N LEU A 94 -15.57 10.10 3.74
CA LEU A 94 -16.40 10.28 4.92
C LEU A 94 -16.24 11.68 5.52
N GLY A 95 -15.02 12.21 5.60
CA GLY A 95 -14.74 13.58 6.02
C GLY A 95 -15.39 14.65 5.14
N LEU A 96 -15.61 14.35 3.84
CA LEU A 96 -16.30 15.20 2.88
C LEU A 96 -17.83 15.02 2.87
N GLY A 97 -18.38 14.14 3.74
CA GLY A 97 -19.80 13.79 3.78
C GLY A 97 -20.25 12.85 2.65
N ILE A 98 -19.31 12.11 2.04
CA ILE A 98 -19.60 11.09 1.04
C ILE A 98 -19.65 9.75 1.77
N LYS A 99 -20.75 9.01 1.65
CA LYS A 99 -20.83 7.63 2.15
C LYS A 99 -19.89 6.76 1.32
N ALA A 100 -18.91 6.14 1.95
CA ALA A 100 -17.89 5.33 1.28
C ALA A 100 -17.60 4.03 2.04
N VAL A 101 -17.15 3.00 1.34
CA VAL A 101 -16.73 1.72 1.92
C VAL A 101 -15.59 1.10 1.12
N ALA A 102 -14.48 0.75 1.79
CA ALA A 102 -13.37 0.01 1.21
C ALA A 102 -13.64 -1.50 1.26
N ARG A 103 -13.32 -2.21 0.17
CA ARG A 103 -13.50 -3.67 0.06
C ARG A 103 -12.35 -4.30 -0.71
N ASP A 104 -11.84 -5.41 -0.17
CA ASP A 104 -10.80 -6.21 -0.80
C ASP A 104 -11.36 -7.05 -1.95
N LEU A 105 -10.75 -6.97 -3.13
CA LEU A 105 -11.11 -7.77 -4.29
C LEU A 105 -10.90 -9.29 -4.06
N ALA A 106 -10.04 -9.67 -3.12
CA ALA A 106 -9.87 -11.07 -2.73
C ALA A 106 -11.17 -11.69 -2.18
N THR A 107 -11.99 -10.90 -1.50
CA THR A 107 -13.23 -11.33 -0.86
C THR A 107 -14.49 -10.79 -1.54
N TYR A 108 -14.35 -9.78 -2.39
CA TYR A 108 -15.46 -9.15 -3.09
C TYR A 108 -16.04 -10.12 -4.14
N LYS A 109 -17.37 -10.32 -4.10
CA LYS A 109 -18.04 -11.18 -5.07
C LYS A 109 -18.32 -10.39 -6.36
N PRO A 110 -17.65 -10.70 -7.48
CA PRO A 110 -17.74 -9.90 -8.71
C PRO A 110 -19.15 -9.71 -9.28
N ARG A 111 -20.07 -10.63 -8.97
CA ARG A 111 -21.49 -10.53 -9.38
C ARG A 111 -22.22 -9.31 -8.82
N PHE A 112 -21.73 -8.72 -7.72
CA PHE A 112 -22.32 -7.52 -7.11
C PHE A 112 -21.90 -6.23 -7.81
N LEU A 113 -20.90 -6.29 -8.70
CA LEU A 113 -20.43 -5.12 -9.42
C LEU A 113 -21.55 -4.43 -10.23
N LYS A 114 -22.51 -5.18 -10.75
CA LYS A 114 -23.68 -4.66 -11.47
C LYS A 114 -24.62 -3.81 -10.59
N ASP A 115 -24.55 -3.96 -9.28
CA ASP A 115 -25.40 -3.27 -8.32
C ASP A 115 -24.72 -1.98 -7.79
N GLU A 116 -23.43 -1.79 -8.08
CA GLU A 116 -22.65 -0.60 -7.72
C GLU A 116 -23.02 0.58 -8.62
N ARG A 117 -23.11 1.78 -8.03
CA ARG A 117 -23.37 3.03 -8.76
C ARG A 117 -22.09 3.82 -9.07
N ALA A 118 -21.19 3.81 -8.13
CA ALA A 118 -19.89 4.47 -8.28
C ALA A 118 -18.80 3.66 -7.58
N ILE A 119 -17.70 3.42 -8.27
CA ILE A 119 -16.53 2.75 -7.70
C ILE A 119 -15.25 3.55 -7.92
N ILE A 120 -14.36 3.48 -6.94
CA ILE A 120 -12.93 3.75 -7.14
C ILE A 120 -12.22 2.40 -7.06
N LEU A 121 -11.37 2.10 -8.04
CA LEU A 121 -10.62 0.86 -8.09
C LEU A 121 -9.13 1.17 -7.95
N ILE A 122 -8.46 0.51 -7.01
CA ILE A 122 -7.03 0.65 -6.77
C ILE A 122 -6.38 -0.72 -6.99
N SER A 123 -5.43 -0.81 -7.89
CA SER A 123 -4.74 -2.08 -8.13
C SER A 123 -3.23 -1.89 -8.22
N SER A 124 -2.50 -2.69 -7.45
CA SER A 124 -1.09 -2.90 -7.70
C SER A 124 -0.88 -3.89 -8.85
N THR A 125 0.30 -3.80 -9.45
CA THR A 125 0.76 -4.73 -10.48
C THR A 125 1.90 -5.57 -9.91
N HIS A 126 1.85 -6.88 -10.14
CA HIS A 126 2.84 -7.85 -9.69
C HIS A 126 3.49 -8.56 -10.87
N GLY A 127 4.75 -9.00 -10.71
CA GLY A 127 5.46 -9.77 -11.73
C GLY A 127 5.48 -9.11 -13.11
N GLU A 128 5.15 -9.87 -14.13
CA GLU A 128 5.13 -9.47 -15.53
C GLU A 128 3.78 -8.82 -15.94
N GLY A 129 3.26 -7.90 -15.12
CA GLY A 129 2.00 -7.20 -15.39
C GLY A 129 0.76 -7.87 -14.80
N GLU A 130 0.93 -8.86 -13.95
CA GLU A 130 -0.16 -9.62 -13.36
C GLU A 130 -0.85 -8.84 -12.21
N PRO A 131 -2.15 -9.11 -11.95
CA PRO A 131 -2.78 -8.62 -10.74
C PRO A 131 -2.23 -9.34 -9.48
N PRO A 132 -2.38 -8.74 -8.29
CA PRO A 132 -2.12 -9.40 -7.03
C PRO A 132 -2.78 -10.78 -6.96
N GLU A 133 -2.05 -11.78 -6.44
CA GLU A 133 -2.50 -13.17 -6.39
C GLU A 133 -3.91 -13.33 -5.78
N PRO A 134 -4.24 -12.69 -4.64
CA PRO A 134 -5.57 -12.81 -4.04
C PRO A 134 -6.72 -12.27 -4.91
N ALA A 135 -6.42 -11.36 -5.85
CA ALA A 135 -7.41 -10.72 -6.72
C ALA A 135 -7.58 -11.41 -8.09
N LYS A 136 -6.76 -12.40 -8.45
CA LYS A 136 -6.78 -13.06 -9.76
C LYS A 136 -8.18 -13.53 -10.17
N GLY A 137 -8.93 -14.11 -9.24
CA GLY A 137 -10.29 -14.59 -9.51
C GLY A 137 -11.26 -13.47 -9.95
N PHE A 138 -11.13 -12.26 -9.41
CA PHE A 138 -11.90 -11.11 -9.84
C PHE A 138 -11.53 -10.69 -11.27
N PHE A 139 -10.23 -10.63 -11.57
CA PHE A 139 -9.73 -10.26 -12.89
C PHE A 139 -10.15 -11.27 -13.97
N GLU A 140 -10.08 -12.56 -13.68
CA GLU A 140 -10.54 -13.61 -14.59
C GLU A 140 -12.04 -13.49 -14.88
N PHE A 141 -12.84 -13.24 -13.84
CA PHE A 141 -14.28 -13.08 -14.00
C PHE A 141 -14.63 -11.87 -14.87
N ILE A 142 -13.99 -10.70 -14.61
CA ILE A 142 -14.32 -9.46 -15.33
C ILE A 142 -13.86 -9.50 -16.79
N ARG A 143 -12.77 -10.21 -17.08
CA ARG A 143 -12.30 -10.48 -18.45
C ARG A 143 -13.17 -11.50 -19.18
N GLY A 144 -13.86 -12.36 -18.44
CA GLY A 144 -14.63 -13.47 -18.97
C GLY A 144 -15.94 -13.02 -19.65
N ARG A 145 -16.55 -13.96 -20.38
CA ARG A 145 -17.85 -13.73 -21.05
C ARG A 145 -19.04 -13.57 -20.10
N LYS A 146 -18.86 -13.92 -18.84
CA LYS A 146 -19.90 -13.83 -17.78
C LYS A 146 -19.87 -12.47 -17.06
N ALA A 147 -18.96 -11.58 -17.42
CA ALA A 147 -18.91 -10.23 -16.88
C ALA A 147 -20.23 -9.50 -17.14
N PRO A 148 -20.83 -8.85 -16.13
CA PRO A 148 -22.08 -8.14 -16.31
C PRO A 148 -21.89 -6.90 -17.15
N LYS A 149 -22.96 -6.43 -17.82
CA LYS A 149 -23.01 -5.05 -18.31
C LYS A 149 -23.08 -4.09 -17.14
N LEU A 150 -22.38 -2.97 -17.26
CA LEU A 150 -22.19 -1.97 -16.22
C LEU A 150 -22.78 -0.60 -16.60
N ASP A 151 -23.80 -0.62 -17.47
CA ASP A 151 -24.47 0.60 -17.93
C ASP A 151 -24.99 1.42 -16.73
N GLY A 152 -24.61 2.68 -16.64
CA GLY A 152 -24.97 3.59 -15.55
C GLY A 152 -24.11 3.49 -14.29
N MET A 153 -23.11 2.61 -14.25
CA MET A 153 -22.07 2.62 -13.23
C MET A 153 -20.98 3.65 -13.58
N ARG A 154 -20.47 4.36 -12.58
CA ARG A 154 -19.37 5.31 -12.74
C ARG A 154 -18.12 4.79 -12.04
N PHE A 155 -16.97 4.98 -12.68
CA PHE A 155 -15.73 4.47 -12.11
C PHE A 155 -14.54 5.42 -12.27
N ALA A 156 -13.54 5.23 -11.42
CA ALA A 156 -12.20 5.81 -11.56
C ALA A 156 -11.16 4.79 -11.10
N VAL A 157 -9.95 4.83 -11.68
CA VAL A 157 -8.89 3.86 -11.41
C VAL A 157 -7.61 4.56 -10.97
N LEU A 158 -7.02 4.10 -9.87
CA LEU A 158 -5.69 4.46 -9.41
C LEU A 158 -4.79 3.23 -9.54
N ALA A 159 -3.77 3.32 -10.36
CA ALA A 159 -2.85 2.24 -10.65
C ALA A 159 -1.55 2.39 -9.87
N LEU A 160 -1.06 1.31 -9.27
CA LEU A 160 0.25 1.26 -8.63
C LEU A 160 1.15 0.28 -9.38
N GLY A 161 2.40 0.68 -9.58
CA GLY A 161 3.40 -0.14 -10.25
C GLY A 161 4.81 0.34 -9.98
N ASP A 162 5.77 -0.20 -10.73
CA ASP A 162 7.15 0.27 -10.78
C ASP A 162 7.51 0.51 -12.26
N SER A 163 7.87 1.74 -12.59
CA SER A 163 8.14 2.17 -13.96
C SER A 163 9.40 1.53 -14.58
N THR A 164 10.20 0.85 -13.77
CA THR A 164 11.37 0.09 -14.24
C THR A 164 11.00 -1.22 -14.94
N TYR A 165 9.75 -1.69 -14.77
CA TYR A 165 9.23 -2.90 -15.42
C TYR A 165 8.53 -2.58 -16.74
N GLU A 166 8.61 -3.53 -17.66
CA GLU A 166 7.99 -3.42 -19.00
C GLU A 166 6.47 -3.22 -18.90
N PHE A 167 5.81 -3.96 -18.03
CA PHE A 167 4.35 -3.95 -17.82
C PHE A 167 3.91 -3.04 -16.68
N PHE A 168 4.47 -1.84 -16.63
CA PHE A 168 4.14 -0.83 -15.62
C PHE A 168 2.64 -0.55 -15.53
N CYS A 169 2.04 -0.76 -14.34
CA CYS A 169 0.63 -0.56 -14.04
C CYS A 169 -0.36 -1.38 -14.90
N GLU A 170 0.09 -2.48 -15.53
CA GLU A 170 -0.68 -3.20 -16.52
C GLU A 170 -1.98 -3.80 -15.97
N ALA A 171 -1.96 -4.35 -14.75
CA ALA A 171 -3.15 -4.90 -14.12
C ALA A 171 -4.31 -3.87 -14.06
N ALA A 172 -4.02 -2.67 -13.61
CA ALA A 172 -5.02 -1.59 -13.51
C ALA A 172 -5.44 -1.05 -14.89
N LYS A 173 -4.51 -0.98 -15.86
CA LYS A 173 -4.81 -0.59 -17.24
C LYS A 173 -5.84 -1.50 -17.88
N VAL A 174 -5.65 -2.79 -17.71
CA VAL A 174 -6.58 -3.80 -18.20
C VAL A 174 -7.96 -3.68 -17.56
N LEU A 175 -8.05 -3.41 -16.26
CA LEU A 175 -9.33 -3.20 -15.59
C LEU A 175 -10.02 -1.91 -16.05
N ASP A 176 -9.28 -0.83 -16.18
CA ASP A 176 -9.77 0.47 -16.64
C ASP A 176 -10.45 0.37 -18.00
N LEU A 177 -9.75 -0.23 -18.98
CA LEU A 177 -10.31 -0.48 -20.30
C LEU A 177 -11.51 -1.42 -20.25
N ARG A 178 -11.43 -2.48 -19.45
CA ARG A 178 -12.49 -3.48 -19.40
C ARG A 178 -13.78 -2.96 -18.77
N LEU A 179 -13.71 -2.11 -17.76
CA LEU A 179 -14.88 -1.46 -17.17
C LEU A 179 -15.59 -0.58 -18.21
N GLU A 180 -14.84 0.19 -19.00
CA GLU A 180 -15.39 1.00 -20.09
C GLU A 180 -16.06 0.13 -21.17
N GLU A 181 -15.41 -0.98 -21.61
CA GLU A 181 -16.01 -1.94 -22.57
C GLU A 181 -17.31 -2.58 -22.05
N LEU A 182 -17.45 -2.73 -20.75
CA LEU A 182 -18.69 -3.25 -20.12
C LEU A 182 -19.78 -2.20 -19.96
N GLY A 183 -19.56 -0.95 -20.40
CA GLY A 183 -20.52 0.14 -20.42
C GLY A 183 -20.46 1.08 -19.21
N ALA A 184 -19.45 0.95 -18.34
CA ALA A 184 -19.26 1.89 -17.23
C ALA A 184 -18.68 3.24 -17.71
N GLU A 185 -19.06 4.31 -17.05
CA GLU A 185 -18.62 5.69 -17.33
C GLU A 185 -17.43 6.09 -16.45
N ARG A 186 -16.30 6.46 -17.07
CA ARG A 186 -15.15 6.99 -16.33
C ARG A 186 -15.43 8.42 -15.84
N PHE A 187 -15.53 8.63 -14.53
CA PHE A 187 -15.75 9.97 -13.97
C PHE A 187 -14.46 10.73 -13.68
N HIS A 188 -13.33 10.02 -13.58
CA HIS A 188 -11.99 10.61 -13.45
C HIS A 188 -10.96 9.75 -14.18
N GLU A 189 -10.04 10.41 -14.88
CA GLU A 189 -8.98 9.74 -15.62
C GLU A 189 -8.09 8.90 -14.72
N ARG A 190 -7.62 7.76 -15.23
CA ARG A 190 -6.66 6.91 -14.51
C ARG A 190 -5.34 7.65 -14.30
N VAL A 191 -4.72 7.41 -13.16
CA VAL A 191 -3.33 7.76 -12.89
C VAL A 191 -2.51 6.50 -12.72
N ASP A 192 -1.36 6.44 -13.41
CA ASP A 192 -0.38 5.36 -13.29
C ASP A 192 0.74 5.86 -12.36
N CYS A 193 0.76 5.37 -11.13
CA CYS A 193 1.68 5.80 -10.08
C CYS A 193 2.89 4.87 -10.00
N ASP A 194 4.09 5.45 -9.94
CA ASP A 194 5.34 4.74 -9.65
C ASP A 194 5.44 4.43 -8.14
N VAL A 195 6.55 3.85 -7.70
CA VAL A 195 6.76 3.44 -6.30
C VAL A 195 6.74 4.61 -5.31
N ASP A 196 7.03 5.83 -5.75
CA ASP A 196 6.94 7.07 -4.98
C ASP A 196 5.59 7.80 -5.14
N TYR A 197 4.52 7.02 -5.13
CA TYR A 197 3.14 7.40 -5.50
C TYR A 197 2.45 8.44 -4.61
N ASP A 198 3.00 8.79 -3.45
CA ASP A 198 2.25 9.55 -2.43
C ASP A 198 1.65 10.85 -2.95
N ASP A 199 2.43 11.69 -3.61
CA ASP A 199 1.98 13.01 -4.11
C ASP A 199 1.02 12.87 -5.29
N ALA A 200 1.32 11.97 -6.21
CA ALA A 200 0.48 11.72 -7.37
C ALA A 200 -0.88 11.13 -6.93
N ALA A 201 -0.86 10.17 -6.02
CA ALA A 201 -2.07 9.57 -5.46
C ALA A 201 -2.91 10.59 -4.69
N GLU A 202 -2.29 11.42 -3.82
CA GLU A 202 -3.02 12.44 -3.04
C GLU A 202 -3.73 13.43 -3.96
N THR A 203 -3.00 13.99 -4.94
CA THR A 203 -3.57 14.91 -5.93
C THR A 203 -4.74 14.29 -6.69
N TRP A 204 -4.58 13.03 -7.12
CA TRP A 204 -5.62 12.31 -7.84
C TRP A 204 -6.85 12.04 -6.96
N ILE A 205 -6.65 11.63 -5.72
CA ILE A 205 -7.72 11.34 -4.75
C ILE A 205 -8.57 12.59 -4.50
N GLU A 206 -7.94 13.74 -4.22
CA GLU A 206 -8.65 15.00 -4.02
C GLU A 206 -9.52 15.35 -5.24
N GLN A 207 -8.97 15.21 -6.45
CA GLN A 207 -9.70 15.50 -7.68
C GLN A 207 -10.85 14.54 -7.92
N ALA A 208 -10.64 13.24 -7.72
CA ALA A 208 -11.66 12.19 -7.88
C ALA A 208 -12.83 12.40 -6.91
N LEU A 209 -12.54 12.62 -5.62
CA LEU A 209 -13.57 12.86 -4.60
C LEU A 209 -14.33 14.17 -4.86
N LYS A 210 -13.64 15.23 -5.29
CA LYS A 210 -14.28 16.50 -5.68
C LYS A 210 -15.25 16.32 -6.85
N LYS A 211 -14.86 15.58 -7.90
CA LYS A 211 -15.72 15.28 -9.05
C LYS A 211 -16.92 14.44 -8.65
N HIS A 212 -16.69 13.39 -7.85
CA HIS A 212 -17.78 12.53 -7.38
C HIS A 212 -18.78 13.31 -6.52
N ARG A 213 -18.30 14.14 -5.58
CA ARG A 213 -19.16 15.00 -4.74
C ARG A 213 -19.99 15.99 -5.55
N ALA A 214 -19.40 16.61 -6.58
CA ALA A 214 -20.11 17.54 -7.45
C ALA A 214 -21.27 16.84 -8.19
N GLU A 215 -21.09 15.58 -8.56
CA GLU A 215 -22.14 14.81 -9.21
C GLU A 215 -23.25 14.40 -8.26
N LEU A 216 -22.93 13.98 -7.04
CA LEU A 216 -23.94 13.72 -6.01
C LEU A 216 -24.82 14.96 -5.76
N ALA A 217 -24.21 16.15 -5.72
CA ALA A 217 -24.95 17.39 -5.56
C ALA A 217 -25.88 17.69 -6.74
N ARG A 218 -25.50 17.35 -7.98
CA ARG A 218 -26.34 17.51 -9.18
C ARG A 218 -27.55 16.53 -9.16
N GLN A 219 -27.35 15.34 -8.64
CA GLN A 219 -28.40 14.31 -8.54
C GLN A 219 -29.39 14.57 -7.41
N GLY A 220 -29.24 15.66 -6.66
CA GLY A 220 -30.14 16.04 -5.57
C GLY A 220 -30.07 15.12 -4.35
N ALA A 221 -28.99 14.32 -4.22
CA ALA A 221 -28.68 13.57 -3.03
C ALA A 221 -28.31 14.56 -1.92
N GLY A 222 -29.31 15.08 -1.22
CA GLY A 222 -29.16 16.01 -0.12
C GLY A 222 -28.33 15.37 1.00
N SER A 223 -27.54 16.19 1.63
CA SER A 223 -26.72 15.92 2.80
C SER A 223 -27.59 15.36 3.94
N ASP A 224 -27.81 14.07 3.93
CA ASP A 224 -28.18 13.37 5.15
C ASP A 224 -26.98 13.47 6.09
N LYS A 225 -27.22 14.05 7.26
CA LYS A 225 -26.20 14.13 8.31
C LYS A 225 -25.76 12.71 8.65
N ILE A 226 -24.64 12.28 8.07
CA ILE A 226 -24.03 10.99 8.39
C ILE A 226 -23.62 11.07 9.86
N SER A 227 -24.32 10.30 10.70
CA SER A 227 -23.91 10.10 12.08
C SER A 227 -22.55 9.41 12.08
N LEU A 228 -21.55 9.99 12.72
CA LEU A 228 -20.17 9.48 12.86
C LEU A 228 -20.08 8.11 13.59
N ALA A 229 -21.18 7.44 13.86
CA ALA A 229 -21.26 6.25 14.70
C ALA A 229 -20.98 4.91 13.97
N GLN A 230 -20.57 4.89 12.71
CA GLN A 230 -20.29 3.66 11.96
C GLN A 230 -18.82 3.49 11.51
N ALA A 231 -17.91 4.27 12.04
CA ALA A 231 -16.48 4.09 11.78
C ALA A 231 -15.83 3.10 12.78
N THR A 232 -16.37 1.89 12.89
CA THR A 232 -15.82 0.85 13.79
C THR A 232 -15.31 -0.36 13.02
N ASN A 233 -14.38 -0.14 12.07
CA ASN A 233 -13.48 -1.17 11.58
C ASN A 233 -12.05 -0.63 11.43
N ALA A 234 -11.66 0.31 12.27
CA ALA A 234 -10.31 0.89 12.29
C ALA A 234 -9.30 0.05 13.10
N SER A 235 -9.47 -1.27 13.18
CA SER A 235 -8.69 -2.09 14.12
C SER A 235 -7.40 -2.70 13.55
N TYR A 236 -6.94 -2.30 12.35
CA TYR A 236 -5.68 -2.82 11.79
C TYR A 236 -4.77 -1.77 11.15
N LEU A 237 -5.07 -0.49 11.29
CA LEU A 237 -4.10 0.52 10.87
C LEU A 237 -3.05 0.65 11.97
N SER A 238 -1.82 0.24 11.69
CA SER A 238 -0.67 0.52 12.54
C SER A 238 -0.56 2.03 12.74
N ALA A 239 -0.16 2.46 13.94
CA ALA A 239 0.21 3.85 14.21
C ALA A 239 1.49 4.26 13.45
N TYR A 240 2.19 3.28 12.87
CA TYR A 240 3.46 3.45 12.17
C TYR A 240 3.29 3.20 10.68
N ASP A 241 3.93 4.05 9.89
CA ASP A 241 4.01 3.98 8.44
C ASP A 241 5.37 4.50 7.95
N LYS A 242 5.60 4.54 6.63
CA LYS A 242 6.86 5.04 6.06
C LYS A 242 7.17 6.51 6.38
N HIS A 243 6.17 7.31 6.81
CA HIS A 243 6.33 8.71 7.20
C HIS A 243 6.53 8.89 8.70
N HIS A 244 6.09 7.89 9.48
CA HIS A 244 6.17 7.80 10.93
C HIS A 244 6.65 6.40 11.34
N PRO A 245 7.92 6.05 10.99
CA PRO A 245 8.43 4.71 11.22
C PRO A 245 8.65 4.44 12.72
N LEU A 246 8.50 3.19 13.11
CA LEU A 246 8.88 2.71 14.43
C LEU A 246 10.41 2.67 14.54
N ALA A 247 10.96 3.33 15.54
CA ALA A 247 12.39 3.22 15.85
C ALA A 247 12.64 1.93 16.64
N ALA A 248 13.24 0.92 16.01
CA ALA A 248 13.55 -0.36 16.64
C ALA A 248 15.06 -0.53 16.83
N THR A 249 15.44 -1.17 17.93
CA THR A 249 16.87 -1.42 18.23
C THR A 249 17.27 -2.79 17.71
N VAL A 250 18.37 -2.88 16.98
CA VAL A 250 18.93 -4.18 16.56
C VAL A 250 19.38 -4.94 17.81
N PHE A 251 18.75 -6.09 18.06
CA PHE A 251 19.12 -6.96 19.16
C PHE A 251 20.24 -7.92 18.77
N ASP A 252 20.10 -8.57 17.61
CA ASP A 252 21.13 -9.45 17.06
C ASP A 252 21.15 -9.43 15.52
N ASN A 253 22.27 -9.83 14.92
CA ASN A 253 22.47 -9.90 13.46
C ASN A 253 23.42 -11.06 13.12
N LEU A 254 22.84 -12.24 12.95
CA LEU A 254 23.55 -13.52 12.83
C LEU A 254 23.63 -14.00 11.37
N ILE A 255 24.84 -14.47 10.97
CA ILE A 255 25.00 -15.16 9.68
C ILE A 255 24.51 -16.58 9.83
N LEU A 256 23.51 -16.98 9.01
CA LEU A 256 22.96 -18.33 8.98
C LEU A 256 23.69 -19.26 8.03
N THR A 257 24.33 -18.72 6.99
CA THR A 257 25.01 -19.51 5.96
C THR A 257 26.38 -19.98 6.43
N GLY A 258 26.66 -21.25 6.17
CA GLY A 258 27.94 -21.89 6.53
C GLY A 258 29.09 -21.48 5.59
N ARG A 259 30.29 -21.89 5.97
CA ARG A 259 31.51 -21.69 5.16
C ARG A 259 31.36 -22.34 3.78
N GLY A 260 31.73 -21.60 2.73
CA GLY A 260 31.66 -22.08 1.34
C GLY A 260 30.33 -21.80 0.64
N SER A 261 29.35 -21.23 1.33
CA SER A 261 28.14 -20.74 0.67
C SER A 261 28.45 -19.60 -0.29
N THR A 262 27.83 -19.62 -1.47
CA THR A 262 27.88 -18.53 -2.45
C THR A 262 26.92 -17.38 -2.11
N LYS A 263 26.04 -17.60 -1.12
CA LYS A 263 25.07 -16.64 -0.62
C LYS A 263 25.34 -16.33 0.85
N GLU A 264 25.06 -15.12 1.27
CA GLU A 264 25.06 -14.72 2.67
C GLU A 264 23.61 -14.45 3.08
N THR A 265 23.11 -15.25 4.02
CA THR A 265 21.78 -15.07 4.61
C THR A 265 21.96 -14.78 6.09
N ARG A 266 21.22 -13.79 6.59
CA ARG A 266 21.27 -13.35 7.97
C ARG A 266 19.91 -13.49 8.64
N HIS A 267 19.94 -13.80 9.92
CA HIS A 267 18.83 -13.64 10.85
C HIS A 267 19.05 -12.34 11.62
N ILE A 268 18.07 -11.49 11.62
CA ILE A 268 18.15 -10.17 12.26
C ILE A 268 16.98 -10.04 13.21
N GLU A 269 17.28 -9.67 14.44
CA GLU A 269 16.33 -9.50 15.53
C GLU A 269 16.26 -8.02 15.90
N PHE A 270 15.06 -7.48 15.96
CA PHE A 270 14.78 -6.11 16.39
C PHE A 270 14.01 -6.13 17.68
N SER A 271 14.48 -5.41 18.68
CA SER A 271 13.74 -5.15 19.92
C SER A 271 12.78 -4.00 19.71
N ILE A 272 11.52 -4.19 20.14
CA ILE A 272 10.42 -3.23 20.05
C ILE A 272 9.67 -3.20 21.38
N ASP A 273 8.83 -2.16 21.60
CA ASP A 273 7.84 -2.22 22.67
C ASP A 273 6.79 -3.30 22.34
N GLU A 274 6.44 -4.11 23.34
CA GLU A 274 5.50 -5.25 23.16
C GLU A 274 4.13 -4.81 22.64
N HIS A 275 3.72 -3.56 22.86
CA HIS A 275 2.45 -2.99 22.41
C HIS A 275 2.56 -2.18 21.11
N ALA A 276 3.78 -1.92 20.62
CA ALA A 276 4.02 -1.06 19.45
C ALA A 276 3.35 -1.60 18.17
N LEU A 277 3.47 -2.90 17.93
CA LEU A 277 2.95 -3.52 16.70
C LEU A 277 2.18 -4.82 16.99
N GLN A 278 1.15 -5.06 16.19
CA GLN A 278 0.49 -6.37 16.09
C GLN A 278 0.83 -6.97 14.74
N PHE A 279 1.30 -8.20 14.72
CA PHE A 279 1.69 -8.90 13.50
C PHE A 279 1.54 -10.41 13.64
N LEU A 280 1.47 -11.09 12.51
CA LEU A 280 1.52 -12.53 12.36
C LEU A 280 2.80 -12.93 11.61
N PRO A 281 3.33 -14.15 11.83
CA PRO A 281 4.40 -14.68 10.98
C PRO A 281 4.00 -14.63 9.50
N GLY A 282 4.86 -14.08 8.67
CA GLY A 282 4.62 -13.88 7.23
C GLY A 282 4.12 -12.50 6.86
N ASP A 283 3.67 -11.67 7.81
CA ASP A 283 3.37 -10.26 7.52
C ASP A 283 4.62 -9.52 7.02
N ALA A 284 4.41 -8.48 6.24
CA ALA A 284 5.49 -7.68 5.66
C ALA A 284 5.92 -6.56 6.60
N LEU A 285 7.21 -6.55 6.94
CA LEU A 285 7.87 -5.48 7.68
C LEU A 285 8.62 -4.55 6.73
N GLY A 286 8.31 -3.26 6.75
CA GLY A 286 9.04 -2.24 5.98
C GLY A 286 10.32 -1.82 6.70
N ILE A 287 11.46 -1.88 6.01
CA ILE A 287 12.74 -1.35 6.50
C ILE A 287 13.09 -0.11 5.70
N LEU A 288 13.32 1.01 6.35
CA LEU A 288 13.84 2.25 5.75
C LEU A 288 15.38 2.19 5.73
N PRO A 289 15.99 1.86 4.58
CA PRO A 289 17.44 1.71 4.52
C PRO A 289 18.14 3.06 4.41
N ARG A 290 19.48 3.02 4.54
CA ARG A 290 20.35 4.10 4.08
C ARG A 290 21.17 3.64 2.88
N ASN A 291 21.45 4.54 1.97
CA ASN A 291 22.31 4.27 0.83
C ASN A 291 23.77 4.03 1.25
N ASP A 292 24.53 3.34 0.40
CA ASP A 292 25.95 3.06 0.63
C ASP A 292 26.77 4.35 0.57
N PRO A 293 27.54 4.70 1.63
CA PRO A 293 28.41 5.88 1.64
C PRO A 293 29.44 5.90 0.50
N ASP A 294 29.94 4.73 0.10
CA ASP A 294 30.89 4.64 -1.01
C ASP A 294 30.25 5.06 -2.33
N LEU A 295 28.98 4.68 -2.58
CA LEU A 295 28.25 5.09 -3.77
C LEU A 295 27.89 6.58 -3.72
N ILE A 296 27.53 7.10 -2.55
CA ILE A 296 27.29 8.54 -2.37
C ILE A 296 28.54 9.34 -2.74
N ASN A 297 29.68 8.94 -2.20
CA ASN A 297 30.97 9.62 -2.52
C ASN A 297 31.29 9.55 -4.02
N GLN A 298 31.07 8.40 -4.68
CA GLN A 298 31.25 8.27 -6.13
C GLN A 298 30.35 9.25 -6.91
N ILE A 299 29.09 9.40 -6.51
CA ILE A 299 28.16 10.34 -7.17
C ILE A 299 28.64 11.78 -6.94
N LEU A 300 28.99 12.14 -5.71
CA LEU A 300 29.50 13.48 -5.40
C LEU A 300 30.75 13.81 -6.20
N ASP A 301 31.71 12.89 -6.29
CA ASP A 301 32.94 13.04 -7.07
C ASP A 301 32.66 13.23 -8.57
N GLN A 302 31.73 12.43 -9.14
CA GLN A 302 31.39 12.52 -10.56
C GLN A 302 30.58 13.78 -10.92
N THR A 303 29.84 14.33 -9.97
CA THR A 303 29.05 15.56 -10.13
C THR A 303 29.72 16.82 -9.65
N GLU A 304 30.99 16.70 -9.13
CA GLU A 304 31.78 17.80 -8.57
C GLU A 304 31.11 18.52 -7.39
N PHE A 305 30.22 17.82 -6.64
CA PHE A 305 29.58 18.35 -5.43
C PHE A 305 30.42 18.05 -4.19
N THR A 306 30.32 18.95 -3.20
CA THR A 306 30.95 18.78 -1.88
C THR A 306 30.15 17.92 -0.93
N GLY A 307 28.85 17.75 -1.23
CA GLY A 307 27.87 17.10 -0.36
C GLY A 307 27.26 18.02 0.71
N SER A 308 27.78 19.26 0.84
CA SER A 308 27.28 20.27 1.78
C SER A 308 26.21 21.20 1.19
N GLU A 309 25.91 21.06 -0.11
CA GLU A 309 24.88 21.83 -0.79
C GLU A 309 23.52 21.63 -0.09
N VAL A 310 22.78 22.73 0.09
CA VAL A 310 21.49 22.69 0.80
C VAL A 310 20.40 22.23 -0.15
N ILE A 311 19.68 21.19 0.26
CA ILE A 311 18.52 20.64 -0.43
C ILE A 311 17.29 20.92 0.41
N ALA A 312 16.33 21.64 -0.18
CA ALA A 312 15.03 21.89 0.43
C ALA A 312 14.14 20.64 0.30
N LEU A 313 13.83 20.00 1.42
CA LEU A 313 12.85 18.91 1.50
C LEU A 313 11.54 19.42 2.12
N LYS A 314 10.43 18.72 1.88
CA LYS A 314 9.08 19.12 2.36
C LYS A 314 9.03 19.44 3.86
N LYS A 315 9.83 18.77 4.69
CA LYS A 315 9.80 18.92 6.15
C LYS A 315 10.93 19.84 6.66
N ASN A 316 12.13 19.71 6.14
CA ASN A 316 13.32 20.43 6.61
C ASN A 316 14.36 20.51 5.50
N ASP A 317 15.18 21.55 5.50
CA ASP A 317 16.39 21.61 4.68
C ASP A 317 17.43 20.64 5.21
N THR A 318 18.22 20.05 4.29
CA THR A 318 19.30 19.12 4.64
C THR A 318 20.48 19.27 3.69
N SER A 319 21.63 18.68 4.02
CA SER A 319 22.75 18.62 3.08
C SER A 319 22.50 17.60 1.96
N LEU A 320 23.09 17.82 0.79
CA LEU A 320 22.99 16.88 -0.34
C LEU A 320 23.47 15.48 0.06
N SER A 321 24.56 15.37 0.80
CA SER A 321 25.07 14.07 1.29
C SER A 321 24.05 13.33 2.14
N GLU A 322 23.37 14.02 3.07
CA GLU A 322 22.34 13.41 3.93
C GLU A 322 21.07 13.11 3.15
N ALA A 323 20.68 13.96 2.20
CA ALA A 323 19.55 13.71 1.31
C ALA A 323 19.79 12.44 0.46
N LEU A 324 20.96 12.29 -0.14
CA LEU A 324 21.35 11.09 -0.88
C LEU A 324 21.42 9.85 0.02
N ALA A 325 21.78 10.02 1.30
CA ALA A 325 21.86 8.90 2.23
C ALA A 325 20.49 8.34 2.64
N LYS A 326 19.46 9.18 2.75
CA LYS A 326 18.18 8.80 3.40
C LYS A 326 16.93 9.00 2.55
N ASN A 327 16.95 9.94 1.60
CA ASN A 327 15.73 10.41 0.97
C ASN A 327 15.57 9.97 -0.48
N PHE A 328 16.66 9.72 -1.20
CA PHE A 328 16.64 9.44 -2.62
C PHE A 328 17.19 8.07 -2.99
N GLU A 329 16.55 7.40 -3.95
CA GLU A 329 17.08 6.19 -4.57
C GLU A 329 18.20 6.57 -5.54
N ILE A 330 19.40 6.09 -5.26
CA ILE A 330 20.62 6.43 -6.02
C ILE A 330 21.22 5.24 -6.78
N THR A 331 20.57 4.07 -6.68
CA THR A 331 21.05 2.82 -7.29
C THR A 331 20.27 2.53 -8.56
N THR A 332 18.96 2.39 -8.43
CA THR A 332 18.08 1.94 -9.51
C THR A 332 17.83 3.03 -10.52
N LEU A 333 18.20 2.77 -11.77
CA LEU A 333 17.94 3.67 -12.89
C LEU A 333 16.45 3.66 -13.23
N THR A 334 15.86 4.83 -13.45
CA THR A 334 14.41 4.98 -13.77
C THR A 334 14.19 5.73 -15.07
N PRO A 335 13.04 5.55 -15.75
CA PRO A 335 12.69 6.36 -16.92
C PRO A 335 12.70 7.86 -16.65
N LYS A 336 12.25 8.27 -15.44
CA LYS A 336 12.28 9.67 -14.99
C LYS A 336 13.70 10.20 -14.96
N PHE A 337 14.63 9.45 -14.35
CA PHE A 337 16.03 9.84 -14.30
C PHE A 337 16.62 9.98 -15.71
N LEU A 338 16.41 8.97 -16.56
CA LEU A 338 16.92 9.00 -17.94
C LEU A 338 16.40 10.20 -18.73
N LYS A 339 15.11 10.50 -18.61
CA LYS A 339 14.51 11.65 -19.28
C LYS A 339 15.16 12.95 -18.85
N ASN A 340 15.22 13.21 -17.55
CA ASN A 340 15.82 14.43 -17.01
C ASN A 340 17.30 14.53 -17.37
N TRP A 341 18.03 13.40 -17.30
CA TRP A 341 19.45 13.38 -17.64
C TRP A 341 19.71 13.58 -19.14
N ALA A 342 18.84 13.02 -20.00
CA ALA A 342 18.90 13.26 -21.44
C ALA A 342 18.68 14.74 -21.79
N GLU A 343 17.77 15.41 -21.10
CA GLU A 343 17.52 16.85 -21.27
C GLU A 343 18.72 17.68 -20.80
N LEU A 344 19.31 17.37 -19.64
CA LEU A 344 20.47 18.07 -19.08
C LEU A 344 21.75 17.90 -19.94
N THR A 345 21.96 16.72 -20.50
CA THR A 345 23.15 16.39 -21.29
C THR A 345 23.00 16.66 -22.78
N ASN A 346 21.77 16.82 -23.28
CA ASN A 346 21.41 16.78 -24.70
C ASN A 346 21.92 15.50 -25.41
N ALA A 347 21.99 14.37 -24.68
CA ALA A 347 22.47 13.10 -25.20
C ALA A 347 21.42 12.46 -26.11
N ILE A 348 21.66 12.50 -27.42
CA ILE A 348 20.74 11.99 -28.46
C ILE A 348 20.41 10.50 -28.22
N GLU A 349 21.38 9.71 -27.78
CA GLU A 349 21.19 8.28 -27.48
C GLU A 349 20.17 8.05 -26.36
N LEU A 350 20.24 8.83 -25.28
CA LEU A 350 19.30 8.76 -24.15
C LEU A 350 17.92 9.28 -24.55
N GLN A 351 17.86 10.38 -25.33
CA GLN A 351 16.59 10.91 -25.85
C GLN A 351 15.89 9.88 -26.73
N ALA A 352 16.61 9.28 -27.67
CA ALA A 352 16.06 8.24 -28.54
C ALA A 352 15.53 7.02 -27.75
N LEU A 353 16.17 6.66 -26.66
CA LEU A 353 15.80 5.55 -25.81
C LEU A 353 14.50 5.86 -25.02
N VAL A 354 14.39 7.07 -24.48
CA VAL A 354 13.24 7.50 -23.65
C VAL A 354 12.01 7.83 -24.51
N GLU A 355 12.21 8.48 -25.65
CA GLU A 355 11.13 8.89 -26.56
C GLU A 355 10.72 7.77 -27.53
N GLY A 356 11.55 6.74 -27.65
CA GLY A 356 11.30 5.58 -28.53
C GLY A 356 10.11 4.74 -28.07
N ASN A 357 9.46 4.09 -29.03
CA ASN A 357 8.36 3.16 -28.75
C ASN A 357 8.83 1.75 -28.34
N ASP A 358 10.15 1.51 -28.27
CA ASP A 358 10.71 0.22 -27.89
C ASP A 358 10.87 0.13 -26.37
N ARG A 359 9.79 -0.25 -25.70
CA ARG A 359 9.74 -0.42 -24.27
C ARG A 359 10.72 -1.49 -23.77
N LYS A 360 10.93 -2.54 -24.58
CA LYS A 360 11.87 -3.61 -24.23
C LYS A 360 13.33 -3.12 -24.21
N ALA A 361 13.71 -2.32 -25.20
CA ALA A 361 15.04 -1.71 -25.21
C ALA A 361 15.27 -0.80 -24.01
N LEU A 362 14.26 0.01 -23.66
CA LEU A 362 14.31 0.86 -22.46
C LEU A 362 14.48 0.02 -21.19
N THR A 363 13.63 -0.99 -20.98
CA THR A 363 13.71 -1.87 -19.81
C THR A 363 15.04 -2.60 -19.73
N THR A 364 15.57 -3.07 -20.86
CA THR A 364 16.90 -3.69 -20.90
C THR A 364 17.99 -2.71 -20.45
N TYR A 365 17.96 -1.49 -20.94
CA TYR A 365 18.92 -0.46 -20.56
C TYR A 365 18.84 -0.10 -19.07
N LEU A 366 17.61 0.02 -18.52
CA LEU A 366 17.38 0.27 -17.09
C LEU A 366 17.94 -0.84 -16.20
N ASN A 367 17.79 -2.10 -16.61
CA ASN A 367 18.28 -3.26 -15.85
C ASN A 367 19.80 -3.47 -15.96
N GLU A 368 20.39 -3.03 -17.06
CA GLU A 368 21.82 -3.19 -17.32
C GLU A 368 22.66 -2.01 -16.82
N ASN A 369 22.07 -0.95 -16.28
CA ASN A 369 22.79 0.22 -15.80
C ASN A 369 22.24 0.72 -14.46
N HIS A 370 23.12 1.27 -13.64
CA HIS A 370 22.77 2.05 -12.47
C HIS A 370 22.85 3.55 -12.76
N ILE A 371 22.30 4.37 -11.86
CA ILE A 371 22.38 5.84 -11.94
C ILE A 371 23.82 6.32 -12.09
N ILE A 372 24.75 5.76 -11.33
CA ILE A 372 26.18 6.13 -11.39
C ILE A 372 26.80 5.84 -12.75
N ASP A 373 26.37 4.78 -13.46
CA ASP A 373 26.90 4.44 -14.79
C ASP A 373 26.50 5.51 -15.81
N VAL A 374 25.26 6.01 -15.72
CA VAL A 374 24.75 7.07 -16.58
C VAL A 374 25.41 8.40 -16.28
N ILE A 375 25.57 8.77 -14.99
CA ILE A 375 26.27 9.98 -14.57
C ILE A 375 27.71 9.98 -15.10
N THR A 376 28.40 8.86 -14.96
CA THR A 376 29.80 8.71 -15.41
C THR A 376 29.94 8.78 -16.92
N ARG A 377 29.00 8.14 -17.66
CA ARG A 377 29.04 8.11 -19.13
C ARG A 377 28.63 9.44 -19.76
N TYR A 378 27.72 10.17 -19.13
CA TYR A 378 27.15 11.42 -19.62
C TYR A 378 27.29 12.54 -18.58
N PRO A 379 28.52 13.06 -18.31
CA PRO A 379 28.70 14.08 -17.30
C PRO A 379 28.05 15.41 -17.70
N VAL A 380 27.45 16.10 -16.70
CA VAL A 380 26.82 17.41 -16.88
C VAL A 380 27.73 18.48 -16.29
N LYS A 381 28.10 19.46 -17.10
CA LYS A 381 28.91 20.63 -16.64
C LYS A 381 27.98 21.66 -16.01
N GLY A 382 28.34 22.15 -14.83
CA GLY A 382 27.57 23.17 -14.12
C GLY A 382 26.22 22.66 -13.64
N LEU A 383 26.13 21.37 -13.31
CA LEU A 383 24.97 20.76 -12.68
C LEU A 383 24.65 21.45 -11.36
N GLU A 384 23.38 21.76 -11.10
CA GLU A 384 22.91 22.20 -9.80
C GLU A 384 22.47 21.01 -8.95
N ALA A 385 22.68 21.07 -7.64
CA ALA A 385 22.32 19.98 -6.73
C ALA A 385 20.82 19.69 -6.74
N THR A 386 19.98 20.70 -6.94
CA THR A 386 18.54 20.59 -7.12
C THR A 386 18.17 19.79 -8.37
N GLN A 387 18.86 20.03 -9.50
CA GLN A 387 18.63 19.28 -10.74
C GLN A 387 18.95 17.78 -10.58
N LEU A 388 19.99 17.46 -9.80
CA LEU A 388 20.33 16.06 -9.49
C LEU A 388 19.19 15.40 -8.70
N VAL A 389 18.75 16.02 -7.59
CA VAL A 389 17.75 15.39 -6.72
C VAL A 389 16.37 15.35 -7.39
N ASP A 390 16.01 16.32 -8.23
CA ASP A 390 14.76 16.34 -8.99
C ASP A 390 14.68 15.20 -10.03
N ALA A 391 15.84 14.77 -10.55
CA ALA A 391 15.92 13.61 -11.43
C ALA A 391 15.69 12.28 -10.68
N LEU A 392 16.02 12.21 -9.39
CA LEU A 392 15.90 11.00 -8.58
C LEU A 392 14.44 10.76 -8.15
N ARG A 393 14.14 9.52 -7.78
CA ARG A 393 12.91 9.16 -7.07
C ARG A 393 13.18 9.04 -5.57
N GLY A 394 12.12 9.11 -4.75
CA GLY A 394 12.22 8.90 -3.31
C GLY A 394 12.68 7.48 -2.96
N LEU A 395 13.58 7.37 -1.98
CA LEU A 395 14.00 6.07 -1.43
C LEU A 395 12.81 5.43 -0.71
N GLN A 396 12.46 4.20 -1.13
CA GLN A 396 11.33 3.47 -0.58
C GLN A 396 11.76 2.43 0.45
N PRO A 397 10.92 2.13 1.45
CA PRO A 397 11.14 0.98 2.32
C PRO A 397 11.27 -0.31 1.51
N ARG A 398 12.05 -1.27 2.02
CA ARG A 398 12.07 -2.62 1.49
C ARG A 398 11.34 -3.56 2.44
N LEU A 399 10.44 -4.36 1.89
CA LEU A 399 9.59 -5.27 2.65
C LEU A 399 10.28 -6.62 2.85
N TYR A 400 10.24 -7.10 4.08
CA TYR A 400 10.71 -8.43 4.45
C TYR A 400 9.63 -9.15 5.25
N SER A 401 9.43 -10.43 4.97
CA SER A 401 8.48 -11.22 5.75
C SER A 401 8.98 -11.44 7.17
N ILE A 402 8.11 -11.21 8.15
CA ILE A 402 8.39 -11.46 9.57
C ILE A 402 8.49 -12.96 9.78
N SER A 403 9.58 -13.42 10.38
CA SER A 403 9.85 -14.84 10.69
C SER A 403 9.60 -15.21 12.15
N SER A 404 9.37 -14.23 13.04
CA SER A 404 9.03 -14.46 14.45
C SER A 404 7.52 -14.53 14.68
N SER A 405 7.16 -15.16 15.81
CA SER A 405 5.79 -15.14 16.34
C SER A 405 5.70 -14.24 17.56
N LYS A 406 4.83 -13.26 17.56
CA LYS A 406 4.59 -12.36 18.69
C LYS A 406 4.21 -13.08 19.99
N ARG A 407 3.61 -14.28 19.89
CA ARG A 407 3.30 -15.11 21.07
C ARG A 407 4.55 -15.68 21.74
N ALA A 408 5.59 -15.95 20.94
CA ALA A 408 6.86 -16.50 21.44
C ALA A 408 7.84 -15.40 21.84
N PHE A 409 7.81 -14.27 21.10
CA PHE A 409 8.70 -13.12 21.25
C PHE A 409 7.83 -11.85 21.24
N PRO A 410 7.23 -11.46 22.38
CA PRO A 410 6.26 -10.35 22.44
C PRO A 410 6.88 -8.97 22.17
N ASP A 411 8.15 -8.81 22.46
CA ASP A 411 8.95 -7.59 22.36
C ASP A 411 10.02 -7.63 21.25
N GLU A 412 9.92 -8.59 20.32
CA GLU A 412 10.88 -8.74 19.23
C GLU A 412 10.21 -8.98 17.87
N ILE A 413 10.86 -8.50 16.82
CA ILE A 413 10.56 -8.83 15.43
C ILE A 413 11.80 -9.40 14.77
N HIS A 414 11.67 -10.60 14.18
CA HIS A 414 12.77 -11.24 13.47
C HIS A 414 12.48 -11.30 11.98
N ILE A 415 13.54 -11.09 11.19
CA ILE A 415 13.51 -11.26 9.73
C ILE A 415 14.68 -12.11 9.27
N THR A 416 14.53 -12.73 8.10
CA THR A 416 15.60 -13.46 7.43
C THR A 416 15.92 -12.79 6.10
N VAL A 417 17.17 -12.33 5.94
CA VAL A 417 17.60 -11.49 4.82
C VAL A 417 18.76 -12.15 4.07
N SER A 418 18.60 -12.31 2.76
CA SER A 418 19.71 -12.67 1.88
C SER A 418 20.37 -11.40 1.33
N SER A 419 21.70 -11.27 1.55
CA SER A 419 22.46 -10.14 1.03
C SER A 419 22.55 -10.21 -0.48
N VAL A 420 22.17 -9.13 -1.16
CA VAL A 420 22.21 -9.04 -2.62
C VAL A 420 23.51 -8.38 -3.04
N ARG A 421 24.39 -9.15 -3.68
CA ARG A 421 25.63 -8.67 -4.31
C ARG A 421 25.76 -9.31 -5.68
N TYR A 422 26.11 -8.52 -6.69
CA TYR A 422 26.23 -9.01 -8.07
C TYR A 422 27.24 -8.14 -8.85
N ALA A 423 27.81 -8.72 -9.89
CA ALA A 423 28.69 -8.00 -10.82
C ALA A 423 27.84 -7.34 -11.92
N LEU A 424 28.08 -6.06 -12.18
CA LEU A 424 27.53 -5.31 -13.29
C LEU A 424 28.67 -4.46 -13.87
N HIS A 425 28.98 -4.61 -15.16
CA HIS A 425 30.13 -3.98 -15.83
C HIS A 425 31.46 -4.24 -15.08
N ASP A 426 31.68 -5.48 -14.61
CA ASP A 426 32.84 -5.90 -13.82
C ASP A 426 33.00 -5.16 -12.48
N ILE A 427 31.98 -4.40 -12.05
CA ILE A 427 31.93 -3.73 -10.76
C ILE A 427 30.97 -4.46 -9.84
N MET A 428 31.41 -4.74 -8.59
CA MET A 428 30.55 -5.33 -7.58
C MET A 428 29.52 -4.33 -7.11
N ARG A 429 28.24 -4.66 -7.31
CA ARG A 429 27.08 -3.88 -6.87
C ARG A 429 26.46 -4.50 -5.62
N LYS A 430 25.82 -3.65 -4.82
CA LYS A 430 25.22 -4.02 -3.55
C LYS A 430 23.73 -3.63 -3.52
N GLY A 431 22.88 -4.52 -3.02
CA GLY A 431 21.49 -4.19 -2.76
C GLY A 431 21.36 -3.18 -1.61
N VAL A 432 20.57 -2.14 -1.78
CA VAL A 432 20.48 -1.01 -0.85
C VAL A 432 20.12 -1.48 0.57
N ALA A 433 18.96 -2.13 0.76
CA ALA A 433 18.49 -2.53 2.08
C ALA A 433 19.20 -3.80 2.58
N SER A 434 19.37 -4.82 1.73
CA SER A 434 19.98 -6.08 2.18
C SER A 434 21.43 -5.91 2.63
N CYS A 435 22.23 -5.08 1.94
CA CYS A 435 23.59 -4.79 2.35
C CYS A 435 23.68 -3.71 3.45
N PHE A 436 22.67 -2.81 3.56
CA PHE A 436 22.54 -1.97 4.76
C PHE A 436 22.38 -2.84 6.00
N LEU A 437 21.46 -3.79 5.97
CA LEU A 437 21.20 -4.71 7.07
C LEU A 437 22.36 -5.68 7.34
N ALA A 438 23.07 -6.12 6.29
CA ALA A 438 24.17 -7.07 6.46
C ALA A 438 25.46 -6.42 6.96
N ASP A 439 25.84 -5.27 6.38
CA ASP A 439 27.19 -4.73 6.51
C ASP A 439 27.26 -3.52 7.46
N ARG A 440 26.14 -2.80 7.67
CA ARG A 440 26.19 -1.46 8.23
C ARG A 440 25.42 -1.27 9.52
N ILE A 441 24.66 -2.29 9.96
CA ILE A 441 24.02 -2.31 11.28
C ILE A 441 24.62 -3.38 12.17
N LYS A 442 24.64 -3.11 13.45
CA LYS A 442 25.13 -4.00 14.51
C LYS A 442 24.22 -3.92 15.74
N PRO A 443 24.30 -4.88 16.65
CA PRO A 443 23.55 -4.82 17.91
C PRO A 443 23.72 -3.49 18.62
N GLY A 444 22.59 -2.90 19.04
CA GLY A 444 22.50 -1.58 19.67
C GLY A 444 22.19 -0.42 18.71
N ASP A 445 22.29 -0.60 17.39
CA ASP A 445 21.91 0.43 16.42
C ASP A 445 20.39 0.56 16.33
N VAL A 446 19.90 1.75 16.00
CA VAL A 446 18.47 2.02 15.79
C VAL A 446 18.16 2.05 14.29
N VAL A 447 17.17 1.25 13.91
CA VAL A 447 16.69 1.14 12.53
C VAL A 447 15.22 1.55 12.47
N PRO A 448 14.80 2.40 11.54
CA PRO A 448 13.41 2.75 11.31
C PRO A 448 12.71 1.62 10.52
N LEU A 449 11.62 1.08 11.13
CA LEU A 449 10.81 -0.01 10.61
C LEU A 449 9.43 0.50 10.14
#